data_fa89018a04e3b647ff3c05af1525844a
#
_entry.id   fa89018a04e3b647ff3c05af1525844a
#
_cell.length_a   1.000
_cell.length_b   1.000
_cell.length_c   1.000
_cell.angle_alpha   90.00
_cell.angle_beta   90.00
_cell.angle_gamma   90.00
#
_symmetry.space_group_name_H-M   'P 1'
#
loop_
_entity.id
_entity.type
_entity.pdbx_description
1 polymer ?
#
loop_
_entity_poly.entity_id
_entity_poly.type
_entity_poly.pdbx_seq_one_letter_code
_entity_poly.pdbx_strand_id
1 'polypeptide(L)'
;SLRTKRSSKKGVSKGYEDKYNYGVNWKVVKSKEYGARFSKISDDEKVTSLIAKRSRDALKNRDGKKTEELYAISLTTGKDVSSITDQHIPFGINRTFKFDKDVKSAEDNDEKVLLIHNHPRGLPPSVSDLNELLNHKNVSGITVGSNGSIYYYSKPNDEINEEDFTVAEKHFKQYTDDVARYEKTMELLAKRYEFVFLKL
;
A
#
# COMPACT_ATOMS: atom_id res chain seq x y z
N SER A 1 -22.11 38.75 47.84
CA SER A 1 -21.49 37.57 47.21
C SER A 1 -21.59 37.66 45.67
N LEU A 2 -20.53 38.18 45.00
CA LEU A 2 -20.45 38.29 43.56
C LEU A 2 -19.79 37.06 43.00
N ARG A 3 -20.57 36.24 42.29
CA ARG A 3 -20.05 35.09 41.48
C ARG A 3 -19.60 35.62 40.11
N THR A 4 -18.29 35.70 39.89
CA THR A 4 -17.71 35.92 38.57
C THR A 4 -17.82 34.64 37.72
N LYS A 5 -18.59 34.69 36.63
CA LYS A 5 -18.62 33.67 35.59
C LYS A 5 -17.31 33.75 34.80
N ARG A 6 -16.45 32.73 34.94
CA ARG A 6 -15.33 32.50 34.02
C ARG A 6 -15.90 31.95 32.71
N SER A 7 -15.86 32.73 31.66
CA SER A 7 -16.07 32.32 30.29
C SER A 7 -14.83 31.51 29.82
N SER A 8 -14.97 30.22 29.70
CA SER A 8 -13.97 29.39 29.03
C SER A 8 -14.08 29.61 27.50
N LYS A 9 -13.19 30.43 26.96
CA LYS A 9 -12.97 30.44 25.52
C LYS A 9 -12.42 29.06 25.13
N LYS A 10 -13.29 28.20 24.57
CA LYS A 10 -12.85 27.00 23.81
C LYS A 10 -11.99 27.52 22.64
N GLY A 11 -10.68 27.30 22.72
CA GLY A 11 -9.80 27.48 21.60
C GLY A 11 -10.23 26.53 20.51
N VAL A 12 -10.78 27.05 19.43
CA VAL A 12 -10.98 26.30 18.19
C VAL A 12 -9.55 26.02 17.70
N SER A 13 -9.09 24.79 17.87
CA SER A 13 -7.91 24.31 17.16
C SER A 13 -8.21 24.50 15.69
N LYS A 14 -7.50 25.42 15.03
CA LYS A 14 -7.46 25.49 13.56
C LYS A 14 -7.02 24.10 13.10
N GLY A 15 -7.94 23.31 12.58
CA GLY A 15 -7.63 22.04 11.98
C GLY A 15 -6.54 22.27 10.94
N TYR A 16 -5.47 21.50 11.03
CA TYR A 16 -4.45 21.46 9.98
C TYR A 16 -5.19 21.04 8.71
N GLU A 17 -5.41 21.96 7.77
CA GLU A 17 -5.95 21.60 6.47
C GLU A 17 -4.95 20.65 5.81
N ASP A 18 -5.42 19.45 5.54
CA ASP A 18 -4.64 18.44 4.88
C ASP A 18 -4.36 18.88 3.44
N LYS A 19 -3.10 19.18 3.15
CA LYS A 19 -2.66 19.71 1.84
C LYS A 19 -2.67 18.66 0.72
N TYR A 20 -2.93 17.38 1.03
CA TYR A 20 -2.89 16.32 0.06
C TYR A 20 -4.23 16.12 -0.61
N ASN A 21 -4.20 15.93 -1.93
CA ASN A 21 -5.35 15.47 -2.70
C ASN A 21 -5.36 13.95 -2.73
N TYR A 22 -6.36 13.34 -2.08
CA TYR A 22 -6.56 11.88 -2.05
C TYR A 22 -7.45 11.38 -3.19
N GLY A 23 -7.91 12.25 -4.07
CA GLY A 23 -8.71 11.89 -5.24
C GLY A 23 -7.91 11.06 -6.24
N VAL A 24 -8.57 10.06 -6.81
CA VAL A 24 -7.96 9.16 -7.79
C VAL A 24 -7.81 9.86 -9.15
N ASN A 25 -6.64 9.73 -9.75
CA ASN A 25 -6.39 10.16 -11.12
C ASN A 25 -7.01 9.15 -12.11
N TRP A 26 -8.31 9.27 -12.35
CA TRP A 26 -9.05 8.34 -13.20
C TRP A 26 -8.62 8.34 -14.66
N LYS A 27 -8.06 9.43 -15.15
CA LYS A 27 -7.51 9.48 -16.50
C LYS A 27 -6.39 8.46 -16.67
N VAL A 28 -5.53 8.31 -15.66
CA VAL A 28 -4.46 7.31 -15.65
C VAL A 28 -5.01 5.92 -15.33
N VAL A 29 -5.76 5.78 -14.24
CA VAL A 29 -6.18 4.47 -13.69
C VAL A 29 -7.11 3.71 -14.62
N LYS A 30 -7.95 4.40 -15.42
CA LYS A 30 -8.83 3.78 -16.43
C LYS A 30 -8.16 3.50 -17.76
N SER A 31 -6.93 3.97 -17.96
CA SER A 31 -6.24 3.77 -19.24
C SER A 31 -5.87 2.32 -19.49
N LYS A 32 -5.71 1.96 -20.77
CA LYS A 32 -5.20 0.63 -21.15
C LYS A 32 -3.75 0.43 -20.70
N GLU A 33 -2.97 1.49 -20.74
CA GLU A 33 -1.57 1.51 -20.32
C GLU A 33 -1.41 1.18 -18.84
N TYR A 34 -2.33 1.65 -18.00
CA TYR A 34 -2.36 1.28 -16.58
C TYR A 34 -2.52 -0.23 -16.39
N GLY A 35 -3.52 -0.82 -17.04
CA GLY A 35 -3.73 -2.27 -16.98
C GLY A 35 -2.58 -3.08 -17.56
N ALA A 36 -1.96 -2.60 -18.63
CA ALA A 36 -0.84 -3.27 -19.30
C ALA A 36 0.41 -3.36 -18.41
N ARG A 37 0.58 -2.47 -17.44
CA ARG A 37 1.71 -2.52 -16.50
C ARG A 37 1.75 -3.78 -15.63
N PHE A 38 0.61 -4.39 -15.37
CA PHE A 38 0.51 -5.62 -14.59
C PHE A 38 1.07 -6.86 -15.30
N SER A 39 1.30 -6.80 -16.61
CA SER A 39 1.96 -7.87 -17.36
C SER A 39 3.40 -8.15 -16.91
N LYS A 40 4.02 -7.20 -16.20
CA LYS A 40 5.33 -7.39 -15.57
C LYS A 40 5.29 -8.34 -14.35
N ILE A 41 4.10 -8.60 -13.82
CA ILE A 41 3.91 -9.51 -12.67
C ILE A 41 3.59 -10.93 -13.13
N SER A 42 2.81 -11.08 -14.20
CA SER A 42 2.39 -12.37 -14.72
C SER A 42 2.14 -12.29 -16.23
N ASP A 43 2.43 -13.38 -16.94
CA ASP A 43 2.10 -13.55 -18.37
C ASP A 43 0.67 -14.09 -18.58
N ASP A 44 0.01 -14.54 -17.52
CA ASP A 44 -1.36 -15.06 -17.57
C ASP A 44 -2.36 -13.88 -17.59
N GLU A 45 -3.11 -13.76 -18.68
CA GLU A 45 -4.11 -12.71 -18.85
C GLU A 45 -5.22 -12.76 -17.79
N LYS A 46 -5.62 -13.96 -17.35
CA LYS A 46 -6.59 -14.12 -16.27
C LYS A 46 -6.08 -13.50 -14.97
N VAL A 47 -4.81 -13.71 -14.67
CA VAL A 47 -4.15 -13.15 -13.47
C VAL A 47 -4.03 -11.64 -13.59
N THR A 48 -3.51 -11.13 -14.69
CA THR A 48 -3.31 -9.67 -14.87
C THR A 48 -4.63 -8.91 -14.89
N SER A 49 -5.68 -9.49 -15.47
CA SER A 49 -7.04 -8.91 -15.44
C SER A 49 -7.60 -8.85 -14.02
N LEU A 50 -7.37 -9.86 -13.19
CA LEU A 50 -7.79 -9.85 -11.79
C LEU A 50 -7.01 -8.83 -10.98
N ILE A 51 -5.69 -8.72 -11.18
CA ILE A 51 -4.86 -7.69 -10.53
C ILE A 51 -5.41 -6.29 -10.86
N ALA A 52 -5.65 -6.01 -12.14
CA ALA A 52 -6.19 -4.73 -12.59
C ALA A 52 -7.56 -4.44 -11.97
N LYS A 53 -8.43 -5.44 -11.92
CA LYS A 53 -9.77 -5.33 -11.32
C LYS A 53 -9.70 -4.98 -9.84
N ARG A 54 -8.94 -5.72 -9.05
CA ARG A 54 -8.84 -5.50 -7.60
C ARG A 54 -8.14 -4.19 -7.27
N SER A 55 -7.14 -3.81 -8.04
CA SER A 55 -6.48 -2.50 -7.93
C SER A 55 -7.46 -1.35 -8.15
N ARG A 56 -8.27 -1.43 -9.21
CA ARG A 56 -9.31 -0.43 -9.51
C ARG A 56 -10.44 -0.43 -8.50
N ASP A 57 -10.84 -1.59 -7.97
CA ASP A 57 -11.85 -1.69 -6.91
C ASP A 57 -11.40 -0.94 -5.65
N ALA A 58 -10.17 -1.19 -5.18
CA ALA A 58 -9.61 -0.49 -4.02
C ALA A 58 -9.60 1.03 -4.22
N LEU A 59 -9.11 1.48 -5.36
CA LEU A 59 -9.04 2.90 -5.68
C LEU A 59 -10.44 3.53 -5.80
N LYS A 60 -11.41 2.83 -6.39
CA LYS A 60 -12.79 3.32 -6.52
C LYS A 60 -13.47 3.45 -5.15
N ASN A 61 -13.35 2.43 -4.31
CA ASN A 61 -14.02 2.40 -3.01
C ASN A 61 -13.41 3.42 -2.04
N ARG A 62 -12.15 3.79 -2.23
CA ARG A 62 -11.40 4.70 -1.36
C ARG A 62 -11.06 6.05 -2.01
N ASP A 63 -11.70 6.37 -3.13
CA ASP A 63 -11.51 7.63 -3.84
C ASP A 63 -11.78 8.84 -2.93
N GLY A 64 -10.80 9.72 -2.81
CA GLY A 64 -10.85 10.89 -1.93
C GLY A 64 -10.73 10.60 -0.43
N LYS A 65 -10.53 9.35 -0.02
CA LYS A 65 -10.44 8.91 1.37
C LYS A 65 -9.00 8.62 1.79
N LYS A 66 -8.74 8.71 3.10
CA LYS A 66 -7.44 8.37 3.72
C LYS A 66 -7.32 6.88 4.09
N THR A 67 -8.32 6.09 3.77
CA THR A 67 -8.46 4.70 4.19
C THR A 67 -8.03 3.74 3.08
N GLU A 68 -7.72 2.51 3.46
CA GLU A 68 -7.17 1.50 2.58
C GLU A 68 -8.05 0.25 2.54
N GLU A 69 -7.93 -0.50 1.46
CA GLU A 69 -8.43 -1.85 1.30
C GLU A 69 -7.26 -2.79 0.98
N LEU A 70 -7.39 -4.04 1.35
CA LEU A 70 -6.41 -5.09 1.10
C LEU A 70 -7.09 -6.28 0.44
N TYR A 71 -6.50 -6.74 -0.66
CA TYR A 71 -6.91 -7.95 -1.37
C TYR A 71 -5.73 -8.93 -1.43
N ALA A 72 -6.04 -10.21 -1.34
CA ALA A 72 -5.11 -11.28 -1.66
C ALA A 72 -5.66 -12.07 -2.84
N ILE A 73 -4.84 -12.27 -3.86
CA ILE A 73 -5.17 -13.09 -5.03
C ILE A 73 -4.12 -14.16 -5.24
N SER A 74 -4.51 -15.26 -5.85
CA SER A 74 -3.57 -16.31 -6.27
C SER A 74 -3.02 -16.00 -7.66
N LEU A 75 -1.71 -15.82 -7.75
CA LEU A 75 -1.00 -15.74 -9.04
C LEU A 75 -0.96 -17.09 -9.77
N THR A 76 -1.18 -18.18 -9.06
CA THR A 76 -1.17 -19.53 -9.60
C THR A 76 -2.50 -19.87 -10.25
N THR A 77 -3.62 -19.57 -9.58
CA THR A 77 -4.97 -19.96 -10.04
C THR A 77 -5.73 -18.81 -10.72
N GLY A 78 -5.30 -17.56 -10.54
CA GLY A 78 -6.02 -16.38 -11.00
C GLY A 78 -7.37 -16.19 -10.30
N LYS A 79 -7.47 -16.60 -9.03
CA LYS A 79 -8.68 -16.46 -8.20
C LYS A 79 -8.42 -15.58 -6.97
N ASP A 80 -9.49 -14.99 -6.47
CA ASP A 80 -9.44 -14.31 -5.17
C ASP A 80 -9.13 -15.32 -4.05
N VAL A 81 -8.34 -14.87 -3.09
CA VAL A 81 -8.01 -15.62 -1.87
C VAL A 81 -8.72 -15.03 -0.66
N SER A 82 -8.57 -13.74 -0.42
CA SER A 82 -9.21 -13.04 0.70
C SER A 82 -9.22 -11.54 0.48
N SER A 83 -9.94 -10.81 1.34
CA SER A 83 -9.95 -9.34 1.32
C SER A 83 -10.29 -8.75 2.68
N ILE A 84 -9.87 -7.50 2.89
CA ILE A 84 -10.27 -6.64 4.01
C ILE A 84 -10.72 -5.31 3.41
N THR A 85 -12.02 -5.06 3.42
CA THR A 85 -12.65 -3.90 2.73
C THR A 85 -13.53 -3.05 3.64
N ASP A 86 -13.66 -3.40 4.90
CA ASP A 86 -14.60 -2.82 5.87
C ASP A 86 -13.95 -1.98 6.96
N GLN A 87 -12.63 -1.80 6.90
CA GLN A 87 -11.91 -0.96 7.87
C GLN A 87 -11.84 0.50 7.39
N HIS A 88 -11.86 1.41 8.35
CA HIS A 88 -11.79 2.87 8.12
C HIS A 88 -10.68 3.52 8.96
N ILE A 89 -9.55 2.85 9.07
CA ILE A 89 -8.35 3.34 9.77
C ILE A 89 -7.57 4.22 8.79
N PRO A 90 -7.26 5.49 9.13
CA PRO A 90 -6.44 6.32 8.27
C PRO A 90 -5.04 5.73 8.05
N PHE A 91 -4.65 5.59 6.79
CA PHE A 91 -3.32 5.15 6.35
C PHE A 91 -2.87 3.79 6.90
N GLY A 92 -3.82 2.87 7.08
CA GLY A 92 -3.47 1.54 7.56
C GLY A 92 -4.61 0.53 7.48
N ILE A 93 -4.23 -0.74 7.62
CA ILE A 93 -5.15 -1.88 7.72
C ILE A 93 -4.64 -2.80 8.80
N ASN A 94 -5.52 -3.22 9.70
CA ASN A 94 -5.25 -4.30 10.64
C ASN A 94 -5.57 -5.64 9.98
N ARG A 95 -4.60 -6.53 9.92
CA ARG A 95 -4.78 -7.90 9.42
C ARG A 95 -5.76 -8.65 10.32
N THR A 96 -6.70 -9.35 9.69
CA THR A 96 -7.66 -10.20 10.40
C THR A 96 -7.18 -11.65 10.43
N PHE A 97 -7.59 -12.39 11.45
CA PHE A 97 -7.30 -13.83 11.53
C PHE A 97 -7.80 -14.60 10.30
N LYS A 98 -9.00 -14.26 9.81
CA LYS A 98 -9.57 -14.89 8.61
C LYS A 98 -8.70 -14.63 7.38
N PHE A 99 -8.26 -13.39 7.17
CA PHE A 99 -7.39 -13.05 6.04
C PHE A 99 -6.09 -13.84 6.08
N ASP A 100 -5.41 -13.86 7.21
CA ASP A 100 -4.14 -14.58 7.37
C ASP A 100 -4.30 -16.09 7.20
N LYS A 101 -5.39 -16.65 7.71
CA LYS A 101 -5.74 -18.07 7.51
C LYS A 101 -5.99 -18.41 6.04
N ASP A 102 -6.72 -17.56 5.32
CA ASP A 102 -7.01 -17.78 3.89
C ASP A 102 -5.72 -17.73 3.05
N VAL A 103 -4.83 -16.75 3.33
CA VAL A 103 -3.53 -16.65 2.65
C VAL A 103 -2.65 -17.86 2.94
N LYS A 104 -2.57 -18.27 4.21
CA LYS A 104 -1.81 -19.47 4.59
C LYS A 104 -2.35 -20.74 3.91
N SER A 105 -3.66 -20.89 3.81
CA SER A 105 -4.28 -22.02 3.12
C SER A 105 -3.88 -22.09 1.64
N ALA A 106 -3.85 -20.94 0.95
CA ALA A 106 -3.37 -20.86 -0.43
C ALA A 106 -1.88 -21.26 -0.52
N GLU A 107 -1.04 -20.79 0.39
CA GLU A 107 0.39 -21.14 0.44
C GLU A 107 0.60 -22.65 0.70
N ASP A 108 -0.21 -23.23 1.57
CA ASP A 108 -0.17 -24.67 1.88
C ASP A 108 -0.56 -25.54 0.65
N ASN A 109 -1.27 -24.96 -0.31
CA ASN A 109 -1.57 -25.54 -1.62
C ASN A 109 -0.54 -25.18 -2.70
N ASP A 110 0.63 -24.71 -2.31
CA ASP A 110 1.72 -24.29 -3.20
C ASP A 110 1.35 -23.13 -4.15
N GLU A 111 0.36 -22.33 -3.79
CA GLU A 111 -0.01 -21.15 -4.55
C GLU A 111 0.90 -19.98 -4.20
N LYS A 112 1.23 -19.18 -5.22
CA LYS A 112 1.85 -17.87 -5.06
C LYS A 112 0.75 -16.83 -4.86
N VAL A 113 0.86 -16.03 -3.83
CA VAL A 113 -0.14 -15.02 -3.47
C VAL A 113 0.41 -13.61 -3.68
N LEU A 114 -0.41 -12.75 -4.26
CA LEU A 114 -0.15 -11.33 -4.36
C LEU A 114 -1.09 -10.55 -3.44
N LEU A 115 -0.53 -9.71 -2.59
CA LEU A 115 -1.27 -8.74 -1.80
C LEU A 115 -1.42 -7.45 -2.60
N ILE A 116 -2.61 -6.89 -2.62
CA ILE A 116 -2.93 -5.63 -3.32
C ILE A 116 -3.57 -4.69 -2.33
N HIS A 117 -2.99 -3.52 -2.10
CA HIS A 117 -3.63 -2.47 -1.31
C HIS A 117 -3.39 -1.08 -1.90
N ASN A 118 -4.32 -0.18 -1.65
CA ASN A 118 -4.22 1.19 -2.12
C ASN A 118 -3.46 2.06 -1.12
N HIS A 119 -2.64 2.96 -1.64
CA HIS A 119 -1.99 4.03 -0.87
C HIS A 119 -2.61 5.39 -1.25
N PRO A 120 -3.38 6.01 -0.35
CA PRO A 120 -4.09 7.26 -0.62
C PRO A 120 -3.20 8.41 -1.09
N ARG A 121 -1.94 8.45 -0.62
CA ARG A 121 -0.94 9.47 -1.01
C ARG A 121 -0.07 9.04 -2.19
N GLY A 122 -0.25 7.84 -2.72
CA GLY A 122 0.60 7.31 -3.79
C GLY A 122 2.01 6.95 -3.37
N LEU A 123 2.27 6.80 -2.08
CA LEU A 123 3.58 6.40 -1.54
C LEU A 123 3.94 4.96 -1.92
N PRO A 124 5.24 4.65 -2.01
CA PRO A 124 5.72 3.27 -2.07
C PRO A 124 5.29 2.45 -0.83
N PRO A 125 5.51 1.12 -0.84
CA PRO A 125 5.23 0.29 0.34
C PRO A 125 5.99 0.81 1.56
N SER A 126 5.38 0.70 2.73
CA SER A 126 6.01 1.02 4.01
C SER A 126 6.94 -0.12 4.46
N VAL A 127 7.79 0.17 5.44
CA VAL A 127 8.59 -0.87 6.12
C VAL A 127 7.67 -1.95 6.72
N SER A 128 6.55 -1.56 7.30
CA SER A 128 5.55 -2.50 7.82
C SER A 128 4.99 -3.41 6.73
N ASP A 129 4.67 -2.89 5.55
CA ASP A 129 4.19 -3.68 4.41
C ASP A 129 5.21 -4.74 3.99
N LEU A 130 6.48 -4.39 3.97
CA LEU A 130 7.57 -5.31 3.63
C LEU A 130 7.77 -6.37 4.71
N ASN A 131 7.81 -5.98 5.98
CA ASN A 131 8.04 -6.89 7.10
C ASN A 131 6.90 -7.90 7.28
N GLU A 132 5.67 -7.55 6.92
CA GLU A 132 4.54 -8.49 6.93
C GLU A 132 4.76 -9.69 6.02
N LEU A 133 5.53 -9.56 4.93
CA LEU A 133 5.85 -10.67 4.04
C LEU A 133 6.77 -11.71 4.66
N LEU A 134 7.51 -11.36 5.73
CA LEU A 134 8.44 -12.29 6.40
C LEU A 134 7.75 -13.50 7.03
N ASN A 135 6.47 -13.37 7.38
CA ASN A 135 5.67 -14.45 7.96
C ASN A 135 5.10 -15.41 6.90
N HIS A 136 5.42 -15.18 5.63
CA HIS A 136 4.86 -15.90 4.51
C HIS A 136 5.95 -16.62 3.69
N LYS A 137 5.55 -17.72 3.06
CA LYS A 137 6.42 -18.54 2.22
C LYS A 137 6.50 -18.01 0.78
N ASN A 138 5.36 -17.73 0.17
CA ASN A 138 5.22 -17.39 -1.26
C ASN A 138 4.29 -16.18 -1.46
N VAL A 139 4.57 -15.07 -0.79
CA VAL A 139 3.77 -13.84 -0.89
C VAL A 139 4.63 -12.69 -1.38
N SER A 140 4.10 -11.95 -2.32
CA SER A 140 4.60 -10.65 -2.76
C SER A 140 3.48 -9.60 -2.66
N GLY A 141 3.78 -8.34 -2.92
CA GLY A 141 2.79 -7.28 -2.80
C GLY A 141 2.89 -6.23 -3.89
N ILE A 142 1.79 -5.53 -4.09
CA ILE A 142 1.75 -4.26 -4.81
C ILE A 142 1.02 -3.21 -3.98
N THR A 143 1.48 -1.97 -4.09
CA THR A 143 0.72 -0.79 -3.69
C THR A 143 0.25 -0.05 -4.93
N VAL A 144 -1.01 0.37 -4.92
CA VAL A 144 -1.60 1.15 -6.00
C VAL A 144 -1.99 2.52 -5.46
N GLY A 145 -1.39 3.56 -6.01
CA GLY A 145 -1.60 4.93 -5.56
C GLY A 145 -2.78 5.62 -6.23
N SER A 146 -3.41 6.55 -5.52
CA SER A 146 -4.43 7.42 -6.09
C SER A 146 -3.91 8.27 -7.25
N ASN A 147 -2.61 8.56 -7.28
CA ASN A 147 -1.90 9.25 -8.36
C ASN A 147 -1.64 8.36 -9.60
N GLY A 148 -2.02 7.09 -9.57
CA GLY A 148 -1.77 6.12 -10.63
C GLY A 148 -0.44 5.37 -10.52
N SER A 149 0.33 5.56 -9.45
CA SER A 149 1.54 4.80 -9.20
C SER A 149 1.24 3.33 -8.87
N ILE A 150 2.15 2.44 -9.28
CA ILE A 150 2.12 1.02 -8.94
C ILE A 150 3.52 0.62 -8.53
N TYR A 151 3.67 0.08 -7.32
CA TYR A 151 4.94 -0.47 -6.84
C TYR A 151 4.78 -1.95 -6.52
N TYR A 152 5.64 -2.76 -7.12
CA TYR A 152 5.77 -4.18 -6.80
C TYR A 152 6.91 -4.38 -5.81
N TYR A 153 6.73 -5.27 -4.84
CA TYR A 153 7.75 -5.61 -3.86
C TYR A 153 7.68 -7.09 -3.47
N SER A 154 8.85 -7.67 -3.28
CA SER A 154 9.01 -9.04 -2.78
C SER A 154 9.44 -9.04 -1.32
N LYS A 155 9.47 -10.23 -0.74
CA LYS A 155 9.89 -10.43 0.65
C LYS A 155 11.36 -10.04 0.85
N PRO A 156 11.68 -9.21 1.86
CA PRO A 156 13.07 -8.93 2.24
C PRO A 156 13.74 -10.16 2.85
N ASN A 157 15.06 -10.17 2.88
CA ASN A 157 15.84 -11.27 3.46
C ASN A 157 15.84 -11.28 5.01
N ASP A 158 15.53 -10.14 5.63
CA ASP A 158 15.45 -9.98 7.08
C ASP A 158 14.48 -8.85 7.42
N GLU A 159 14.11 -8.75 8.70
CA GLU A 159 13.29 -7.64 9.21
C GLU A 159 13.98 -6.30 8.98
N ILE A 160 13.28 -5.39 8.33
CA ILE A 160 13.74 -4.02 8.12
C ILE A 160 13.48 -3.21 9.37
N ASN A 161 14.53 -2.61 9.93
CA ASN A 161 14.44 -1.73 11.07
C ASN A 161 13.98 -0.32 10.62
N GLU A 162 13.04 0.27 11.35
CA GLU A 162 12.57 1.64 11.09
C GLU A 162 13.69 2.67 11.17
N GLU A 163 14.69 2.44 12.01
CA GLU A 163 15.88 3.29 12.09
C GLU A 163 16.68 3.25 10.80
N ASP A 164 16.82 2.09 10.17
CA ASP A 164 17.48 1.95 8.87
C ASP A 164 16.75 2.72 7.78
N PHE A 165 15.42 2.73 7.80
CA PHE A 165 14.62 3.57 6.91
C PHE A 165 14.94 5.06 7.14
N THR A 166 14.94 5.51 8.39
CA THR A 166 15.21 6.91 8.75
C THR A 166 16.60 7.35 8.31
N VAL A 167 17.61 6.49 8.52
CA VAL A 167 18.99 6.74 8.07
C VAL A 167 19.09 6.79 6.55
N ALA A 168 18.45 5.84 5.86
CA ALA A 168 18.43 5.80 4.40
C ALA A 168 17.74 7.04 3.81
N GLU A 169 16.60 7.46 4.38
CA GLU A 169 15.86 8.65 3.93
C GLU A 169 16.70 9.93 4.01
N LYS A 170 17.57 10.05 5.01
CA LYS A 170 18.48 11.22 5.14
C LYS A 170 19.39 11.43 3.94
N HIS A 171 19.72 10.38 3.19
CA HIS A 171 20.49 10.50 1.95
C HIS A 171 19.74 11.19 0.81
N PHE A 172 18.42 11.30 0.93
CA PHE A 172 17.54 11.82 -0.14
C PHE A 172 16.81 13.10 0.26
N LYS A 173 17.35 13.88 1.20
CA LYS A 173 16.74 15.15 1.68
C LYS A 173 16.53 16.18 0.57
N GLN A 174 17.30 16.12 -0.51
CA GLN A 174 17.14 17.01 -1.66
C GLN A 174 15.81 16.81 -2.40
N TYR A 175 15.19 15.65 -2.26
CA TYR A 175 13.87 15.39 -2.79
C TYR A 175 12.81 15.94 -1.84
N THR A 176 12.21 17.07 -2.21
CA THR A 176 11.15 17.72 -1.42
C THR A 176 9.79 17.06 -1.55
N ASP A 177 9.57 16.33 -2.66
CA ASP A 177 8.40 15.50 -2.86
C ASP A 177 8.53 14.18 -2.07
N ASP A 178 7.58 13.91 -1.20
CA ASP A 178 7.57 12.72 -0.33
C ASP A 178 7.59 11.42 -1.14
N VAL A 179 6.84 11.35 -2.23
CA VAL A 179 6.76 10.16 -3.08
C VAL A 179 8.12 9.85 -3.70
N ALA A 180 8.76 10.85 -4.30
CA ALA A 180 10.10 10.70 -4.89
C ALA A 180 11.15 10.32 -3.85
N ARG A 181 11.12 10.95 -2.67
CA ARG A 181 12.06 10.68 -1.58
C ARG A 181 11.90 9.25 -1.06
N TYR A 182 10.68 8.79 -0.82
CA TYR A 182 10.42 7.44 -0.33
C TYR A 182 10.73 6.38 -1.38
N GLU A 183 10.48 6.66 -2.67
CA GLU A 183 10.87 5.78 -3.75
C GLU A 183 12.39 5.53 -3.77
N LYS A 184 13.20 6.59 -3.68
CA LYS A 184 14.66 6.48 -3.59
C LYS A 184 15.12 5.75 -2.32
N THR A 185 14.47 6.00 -1.21
CA THR A 185 14.73 5.32 0.06
C THR A 185 14.48 3.81 -0.06
N MET A 186 13.36 3.41 -0.67
CA MET A 186 13.04 2.00 -0.90
C MET A 186 14.01 1.33 -1.87
N GLU A 187 14.46 2.03 -2.92
CA GLU A 187 15.50 1.51 -3.83
C GLU A 187 16.79 1.17 -3.07
N LEU A 188 17.20 2.02 -2.14
CA LEU A 188 18.39 1.79 -1.31
C LEU A 188 18.18 0.61 -0.34
N LEU A 189 17.05 0.54 0.34
CA LEU A 189 16.72 -0.56 1.23
C LEU A 189 16.58 -1.89 0.48
N ALA A 190 16.06 -1.88 -0.73
CA ALA A 190 15.94 -3.07 -1.56
C ALA A 190 17.31 -3.71 -1.86
N LYS A 191 18.34 -2.91 -2.10
CA LYS A 191 19.70 -3.40 -2.26
C LYS A 191 20.25 -3.99 -0.97
N ARG A 192 20.01 -3.33 0.17
CA ARG A 192 20.53 -3.73 1.47
C ARG A 192 19.88 -5.00 2.00
N TYR A 193 18.54 -5.11 1.85
CA TYR A 193 17.74 -6.22 2.34
C TYR A 193 17.36 -7.24 1.27
N GLU A 194 17.97 -7.14 0.10
CA GLU A 194 17.87 -8.11 -1.00
C GLU A 194 16.43 -8.44 -1.41
N PHE A 195 15.58 -7.44 -1.53
CA PHE A 195 14.24 -7.62 -2.06
C PHE A 195 14.07 -6.92 -3.42
N VAL A 196 13.11 -7.41 -4.19
CA VAL A 196 12.71 -6.76 -5.44
C VAL A 196 11.81 -5.58 -5.12
N PHE A 197 12.13 -4.43 -5.68
CA PHE A 197 11.31 -3.23 -5.63
C PHE A 197 11.26 -2.62 -7.03
N LEU A 198 10.06 -2.57 -7.61
CA LEU A 198 9.85 -2.10 -8.97
C LEU A 198 8.70 -1.10 -9.03
N LYS A 199 8.93 0.03 -9.67
CA LYS A 199 7.87 0.91 -10.14
C LYS A 199 7.41 0.39 -11.51
N LEU A 200 6.15 -0.01 -11.61
CA LEU A 200 5.57 -0.53 -12.83
C LEU A 200 5.07 0.57 -13.76
#